data_7b0aa870881c304904660af7f2ba8c5f
#
_entry.id   7b0aa870881c304904660af7f2ba8c5f
#
_cell.length_a   1.000
_cell.length_b   1.000
_cell.length_c   1.000
_cell.angle_alpha   90.00
_cell.angle_beta   90.00
_cell.angle_gamma   90.00
#
_symmetry.space_group_name_H-M   'P 1'
#
loop_
_entity.id
_entity.type
_entity.pdbx_description
1 polymer ?
#
loop_
_entity_poly.entity_id
_entity_poly.type
_entity_poly.pdbx_seq_one_letter_code
_entity_poly.pdbx_strand_id
1 'polypeptide(L)' 'MKQISIITINYNNASGLEKTIRSVVEQTYNEYEYIIIDGASSDKSKEVIQEYQRYIDFWC' A
#
# COMPACT_ATOMS: atom_id res chain seq x y z
N MET A 1 8.09 18.41 1.99
CA MET A 1 8.70 17.35 2.82
C MET A 1 7.63 16.48 3.44
N LYS A 2 7.78 15.16 3.35
CA LYS A 2 6.83 14.23 3.94
C LYS A 2 7.20 14.00 5.40
N GLN A 3 6.25 14.22 6.28
CA GLN A 3 6.51 14.13 7.72
C GLN A 3 5.94 12.86 8.36
N ILE A 4 5.12 12.13 7.62
CA ILE A 4 4.48 10.92 8.13
C ILE A 4 4.75 9.77 7.18
N SER A 5 5.15 8.65 7.74
CA SER A 5 5.30 7.42 6.98
C SER A 5 4.18 6.47 7.35
N ILE A 6 3.44 6.00 6.36
CA ILE A 6 2.39 5.01 6.55
C ILE A 6 2.92 3.68 6.05
N ILE A 7 2.96 2.69 6.93
CA ILE A 7 3.49 1.38 6.58
C ILE A 7 2.39 0.34 6.68
N THR A 8 2.19 -0.40 5.60
CA THR A 8 1.24 -1.50 5.54
C THR A 8 1.99 -2.80 5.35
N ILE A 9 1.72 -3.77 6.21
CA ILE A 9 2.31 -5.10 6.10
C ILE A 9 1.24 -6.05 5.61
N ASN A 10 1.54 -6.80 4.55
CA ASN A 10 0.59 -7.69 3.92
C ASN A 10 1.17 -9.09 3.73
N TYR A 11 0.32 -10.10 3.88
CA TYR A 11 0.66 -11.47 3.54
C TYR A 11 -0.60 -12.20 3.11
N ASN A 12 -0.65 -12.61 1.84
CA ASN A 12 -1.75 -13.38 1.25
C ASN A 12 -3.15 -12.83 1.60
N ASN A 13 -3.31 -11.51 1.51
CA ASN A 13 -4.59 -10.89 1.82
C ASN A 13 -4.87 -9.75 0.82
N ALA A 14 -5.01 -10.13 -0.45
CA ALA A 14 -5.17 -9.17 -1.52
C ALA A 14 -6.38 -8.26 -1.32
N SER A 15 -7.52 -8.83 -0.92
CA SER A 15 -8.74 -8.04 -0.76
C SER A 15 -8.62 -7.07 0.40
N GLY A 16 -8.01 -7.49 1.51
CA GLY A 16 -7.77 -6.60 2.64
C GLY A 16 -6.76 -5.52 2.31
N LEU A 17 -5.73 -5.90 1.54
CA LEU A 17 -4.73 -4.95 1.11
C LEU A 17 -5.35 -3.87 0.23
N GLU A 18 -6.21 -4.25 -0.71
CA GLU A 18 -6.87 -3.27 -1.57
C GLU A 18 -7.70 -2.29 -0.77
N LYS A 19 -8.46 -2.78 0.21
CA LYS A 19 -9.25 -1.91 1.07
C LYS A 19 -8.38 -0.92 1.83
N THR A 20 -7.26 -1.40 2.35
CA THR A 20 -6.34 -0.57 3.09
C THR A 20 -5.73 0.51 2.20
N ILE A 21 -5.27 0.13 1.02
CA ILE A 21 -4.69 1.08 0.08
C ILE A 21 -5.72 2.15 -0.31
N ARG A 22 -6.94 1.73 -0.60
CA ARG A 22 -7.98 2.67 -0.99
C ARG A 22 -8.28 3.66 0.14
N SER A 23 -8.30 3.19 1.38
CA SER A 23 -8.50 4.08 2.51
C SER A 23 -7.41 5.14 2.60
N VAL A 24 -6.16 4.74 2.38
CA VAL A 24 -5.05 5.68 2.43
C VAL A 24 -5.12 6.68 1.27
N VAL A 25 -5.38 6.18 0.07
CA VAL A 25 -5.40 7.01 -1.14
C VAL A 25 -6.54 8.02 -1.11
N GLU A 26 -7.66 7.67 -0.52
CA GLU A 26 -8.83 8.54 -0.48
C GLU A 26 -8.76 9.60 0.62
N GLN A 27 -7.71 9.61 1.44
CA GLN A 27 -7.55 10.65 2.45
C GLN A 27 -7.28 12.00 1.80
N THR A 28 -7.75 13.06 2.44
CA THR A 28 -7.48 14.40 1.95
C THR A 28 -6.05 14.85 2.22
N TYR A 29 -5.44 14.31 3.26
CA TYR A 29 -4.06 14.62 3.59
C TYR A 29 -3.13 13.83 2.67
N ASN A 30 -2.22 14.52 1.98
CA ASN A 30 -1.35 13.85 1.02
C ASN A 30 0.14 14.07 1.27
N GLU A 31 0.50 14.61 2.43
CA GLU A 31 1.92 14.79 2.75
C GLU A 31 2.43 13.63 3.58
N TYR A 32 2.38 12.42 2.99
CA TYR A 32 2.85 11.22 3.65
C TYR A 32 3.65 10.37 2.67
N GLU A 33 4.50 9.53 3.23
CA GLU A 33 5.23 8.53 2.47
C GLU A 33 4.54 7.18 2.70
N TYR A 34 4.15 6.52 1.62
CA TYR A 34 3.42 5.25 1.73
C TYR A 34 4.35 4.09 1.38
N ILE A 35 4.49 3.18 2.33
CA ILE A 35 5.37 2.02 2.20
C ILE A 35 4.54 0.76 2.41
N ILE A 36 4.68 -0.20 1.50
CA ILE A 36 4.01 -1.49 1.64
C ILE A 36 5.06 -2.58 1.71
N ILE A 37 4.95 -3.43 2.71
CA ILE A 37 5.84 -4.58 2.85
C ILE A 37 5.00 -5.83 2.66
N ASP A 38 5.30 -6.59 1.61
CA ASP A 38 4.61 -7.82 1.29
C ASP A 38 5.47 -9.01 1.67
N GLY A 39 4.91 -9.94 2.43
CA GLY A 39 5.62 -11.08 2.94
C GLY A 39 5.65 -12.25 1.95
N ALA A 40 6.02 -11.99 0.70
CA ALA A 40 6.11 -13.01 -0.33
C ALA A 40 4.78 -13.71 -0.57
N SER A 41 3.73 -12.92 -0.72
CA SER A 41 2.38 -13.45 -0.96
C SER A 41 2.32 -14.26 -2.25
N SER A 42 1.55 -15.31 -2.23
CA SER A 42 1.33 -16.14 -3.41
C SER A 42 -0.03 -15.88 -4.06
N ASP A 43 -0.81 -14.97 -3.50
CA ASP A 43 -2.10 -14.59 -4.09
C ASP A 43 -1.93 -13.37 -5.00
N LYS A 44 -3.00 -12.61 -5.20
CA LYS A 44 -2.98 -11.46 -6.10
C LYS A 44 -2.51 -10.18 -5.44
N SER A 45 -1.87 -10.27 -4.28
CA SER A 45 -1.42 -9.07 -3.56
C SER A 45 -0.46 -8.23 -4.39
N LYS A 46 0.45 -8.86 -5.11
CA LYS A 46 1.39 -8.12 -5.95
C LYS A 46 0.68 -7.36 -7.06
N GLU A 47 -0.37 -7.95 -7.62
CA GLU A 47 -1.14 -7.26 -8.67
C GLU A 47 -1.86 -6.04 -8.10
N VAL A 48 -2.38 -6.15 -6.88
CA VAL A 48 -3.01 -5.02 -6.21
C VAL A 48 -2.00 -3.90 -5.99
N ILE A 49 -0.80 -4.23 -5.52
CA ILE A 49 0.24 -3.25 -5.30
C ILE A 49 0.59 -2.54 -6.61
N GLN A 50 0.74 -3.29 -7.70
CA GLN A 50 1.08 -2.72 -9.00
C GLN A 50 -0.03 -1.81 -9.52
N GLU A 51 -1.28 -2.16 -9.26
CA GLU A 51 -2.41 -1.34 -9.68
C GLU A 51 -2.39 0.04 -9.00
N TYR A 52 -1.94 0.11 -7.76
CA TYR A 52 -1.90 1.35 -7.00
C TYR A 52 -0.50 1.93 -6.84
N GLN A 53 0.48 1.43 -7.60
CA GLN A 53 1.87 1.83 -7.37
C GLN A 53 2.12 3.33 -7.55
N ARG A 54 1.28 4.01 -8.30
CA ARG A 54 1.44 5.46 -8.47
C ARG A 54 1.22 6.22 -7.16
N TYR A 55 0.55 5.59 -6.20
CA TYR A 55 0.28 6.19 -4.90
C TYR A 55 1.24 5.70 -3.82
N ILE A 56 2.11 4.75 -4.16
CA ILE A 56 3.00 4.09 -3.21
C ILE A 56 4.41 4.55 -3.48
N ASP A 57 5.10 5.02 -2.43
CA ASP A 57 6.46 5.50 -2.58
C ASP A 57 7.47 4.35 -2.63
N PHE A 58 7.19 3.29 -1.89
CA PHE A 58 8.10 2.14 -1.84
C PHE A 58 7.33 0.88 -1.47
N TRP A 59 7.69 -0.25 -2.09
CA TRP A 59 7.14 -1.54 -1.70
C TRP A 59 8.16 -2.64 -2.00
N CYS A 60 8.07 -3.75 -1.26
CA CYS A 60 8.88 -4.92 -1.55
C CYS A 60 8.20 -6.21 -1.09
#